data_bc1b71b98d1dd812d0be24653d5cd00c
#
_entry.id   bc1b71b98d1dd812d0be24653d5cd00c
#
_cell.length_a   1.000
_cell.length_b   1.000
_cell.length_c   1.000
_cell.angle_alpha   90.00
_cell.angle_beta   90.00
_cell.angle_gamma   90.00
#
_symmetry.space_group_name_H-M   'P 1'
#
loop_
_entity.id
_entity.type
_entity.pdbx_description
1 polymer ?
#
loop_
_entity_poly.entity_id
_entity_poly.type
_entity_poly.pdbx_seq_one_letter_code
_entity_poly.pdbx_strand_id
1 'polypeptide(L)'
;IHNDILLNTPARDVWDAVRDFGALPERLAPGFVTACTLDGDARIVTFANGSVAREVLVDCDDARQRLVYAINNERLKHYSASVQVIAEGEARCRLVWIIDMLPNELAAYVQGQTKDAVAAIHRAVPAAAA
;
A
#
# COMPACT_ATOMS: atom_id res chain seq x y z
N ILE A 1 0.61 -10.57 7.67
CA ILE A 1 -0.06 -10.68 6.36
C ILE A 1 0.97 -10.36 5.29
N HIS A 2 1.10 -11.22 4.33
CA HIS A 2 2.10 -11.10 3.28
C HIS A 2 1.42 -11.12 1.91
N ASN A 3 1.55 -10.05 1.16
CA ASN A 3 1.05 -9.96 -0.21
C ASN A 3 2.22 -9.80 -1.17
N ASP A 4 2.23 -10.61 -2.22
CA ASP A 4 3.27 -10.62 -3.23
C ASP A 4 2.59 -10.45 -4.59
N ILE A 5 2.74 -9.27 -5.17
CA ILE A 5 1.95 -8.85 -6.33
C ILE A 5 2.88 -8.69 -7.53
N LEU A 6 2.69 -9.53 -8.55
CA LEU A 6 3.45 -9.40 -9.79
C LEU A 6 2.77 -8.39 -10.72
N LEU A 7 3.52 -7.37 -11.12
CA LEU A 7 3.01 -6.30 -11.98
C LEU A 7 3.84 -6.22 -13.27
N ASN A 8 3.15 -6.12 -14.40
CA ASN A 8 3.79 -5.96 -15.71
C ASN A 8 4.09 -4.49 -16.02
N THR A 9 4.71 -3.83 -15.06
CA THR A 9 5.07 -2.41 -15.13
C THR A 9 6.48 -2.28 -14.57
N PRO A 10 7.34 -1.42 -15.15
CA PRO A 10 8.69 -1.23 -14.64
C PRO A 10 8.71 -0.82 -13.16
N ALA A 11 9.68 -1.34 -12.43
CA ALA A 11 9.81 -1.08 -11.00
C ALA A 11 9.85 0.41 -10.67
N ARG A 12 10.57 1.21 -11.46
CA ARG A 12 10.68 2.66 -11.22
C ARG A 12 9.32 3.36 -11.29
N ASP A 13 8.44 2.91 -12.18
CA ASP A 13 7.11 3.53 -12.34
C ASP A 13 6.18 3.15 -11.19
N VAL A 14 6.25 1.92 -10.72
CA VAL A 14 5.49 1.47 -9.55
C VAL A 14 6.01 2.15 -8.29
N TRP A 15 7.34 2.25 -8.15
CA TRP A 15 7.94 2.93 -7.00
C TRP A 15 7.56 4.42 -6.97
N ASP A 16 7.52 5.06 -8.12
CA ASP A 16 7.12 6.46 -8.21
C ASP A 16 5.68 6.66 -7.68
N ALA A 17 4.79 5.72 -7.96
CA ALA A 17 3.43 5.75 -7.43
C ALA A 17 3.37 5.45 -5.92
N VAL A 18 4.17 4.48 -5.46
CA VAL A 18 4.21 4.10 -4.04
C VAL A 18 4.75 5.23 -3.17
N ARG A 19 5.83 5.86 -3.60
CA ARG A 19 6.47 6.93 -2.83
C ARG A 19 5.68 8.23 -2.79
N ASP A 20 4.74 8.40 -3.70
CA ASP A 20 3.85 9.56 -3.73
C ASP A 20 2.76 9.38 -2.67
N PHE A 21 3.11 9.68 -1.45
CA PHE A 21 2.37 9.28 -0.24
C PHE A 21 0.94 9.82 -0.20
N GLY A 22 0.70 10.99 -0.77
CA GLY A 22 -0.62 11.62 -0.80
C GLY A 22 -1.48 11.22 -1.99
N ALA A 23 -0.95 10.48 -2.96
CA ALA A 23 -1.64 10.17 -4.21
C ALA A 23 -2.15 8.72 -4.27
N LEU A 24 -2.40 8.12 -3.12
CA LEU A 24 -2.83 6.73 -3.02
C LEU A 24 -4.10 6.42 -3.84
N PRO A 25 -5.16 7.24 -3.79
CA PRO A 25 -6.36 6.93 -4.57
C PRO A 25 -6.18 7.12 -6.08
N GLU A 26 -5.32 8.06 -6.50
CA GLU A 26 -5.16 8.34 -7.93
C GLU A 26 -4.14 7.42 -8.59
N ARG A 27 -3.09 7.05 -7.90
CA ARG A 27 -1.94 6.38 -8.51
C ARG A 27 -1.77 4.92 -8.16
N LEU A 28 -2.34 4.45 -7.05
CA LEU A 28 -2.05 3.10 -6.58
C LEU A 28 -3.30 2.24 -6.35
N ALA A 29 -4.28 2.73 -5.62
CA ALA A 29 -5.42 1.90 -5.21
C ALA A 29 -6.77 2.60 -5.44
N PRO A 30 -7.06 3.04 -6.68
CA PRO A 30 -8.32 3.72 -6.98
C PRO A 30 -9.53 2.79 -6.75
N GLY A 31 -10.58 3.35 -6.18
CA GLY A 31 -11.79 2.60 -5.85
C GLY A 31 -11.74 1.91 -4.50
N PHE A 32 -10.58 1.45 -4.05
CA PHE A 32 -10.39 0.95 -2.70
C PHE A 32 -10.16 2.10 -1.72
N VAL A 33 -9.34 3.07 -2.11
CA VAL A 33 -9.15 4.32 -1.37
C VAL A 33 -9.89 5.42 -2.13
N THR A 34 -10.78 6.13 -1.43
CA THR A 34 -11.61 7.16 -2.03
C THR A 34 -11.08 8.56 -1.79
N ALA A 35 -10.30 8.78 -0.74
CA ALA A 35 -9.69 10.06 -0.43
C ALA A 35 -8.40 9.87 0.36
N CYS A 36 -7.47 10.79 0.18
CA CYS A 36 -6.21 10.80 0.91
C CYS A 36 -5.76 12.24 1.10
N THR A 37 -5.49 12.63 2.33
CA THR A 37 -5.06 13.99 2.69
C THR A 37 -3.77 13.89 3.50
N LEU A 38 -2.78 14.69 3.15
CA LEU A 38 -1.53 14.74 3.92
C LEU A 38 -1.72 15.56 5.20
N ASP A 39 -1.10 15.09 6.28
CA ASP A 39 -1.12 15.71 7.59
C ASP A 39 0.26 15.54 8.23
N GLY A 40 1.19 16.48 7.95
CA GLY A 40 2.58 16.36 8.37
C GLY A 40 3.22 15.10 7.79
N ASP A 41 3.73 14.24 8.66
CA ASP A 41 4.36 12.97 8.28
C ASP A 41 3.33 11.85 8.04
N ALA A 42 2.05 12.17 8.14
CA ALA A 42 0.99 11.19 7.99
C ALA A 42 0.13 11.47 6.78
N ARG A 43 -0.63 10.46 6.37
CA ARG A 43 -1.75 10.61 5.46
C ARG A 43 -3.02 10.13 6.14
N ILE A 44 -4.11 10.82 5.87
CA ILE A 44 -5.44 10.42 6.33
C ILE A 44 -6.12 9.73 5.15
N VAL A 45 -6.36 8.45 5.28
CA VAL A 45 -6.87 7.61 4.19
C VAL A 45 -8.32 7.25 4.48
N THR A 46 -9.19 7.53 3.51
CA THR A 46 -10.59 7.11 3.56
C THR A 46 -10.78 5.96 2.60
N PHE A 47 -11.32 4.85 3.12
CA PHE A 47 -11.55 3.64 2.32
C PHE A 47 -12.97 3.61 1.77
N ALA A 48 -13.20 2.77 0.76
CA ALA A 48 -14.50 2.65 0.11
C ALA A 48 -15.62 2.25 1.07
N ASN A 49 -15.29 1.51 2.13
CA ASN A 49 -16.28 1.12 3.15
C ASN A 49 -16.57 2.24 4.16
N GLY A 50 -16.00 3.42 3.99
CA GLY A 50 -16.19 4.57 4.86
C GLY A 50 -15.25 4.65 6.05
N SER A 51 -14.45 3.62 6.30
CA SER A 51 -13.48 3.68 7.40
C SER A 51 -12.35 4.64 7.06
N VAL A 52 -11.72 5.17 8.12
CA VAL A 52 -10.62 6.14 7.99
C VAL A 52 -9.45 5.66 8.81
N ALA A 53 -8.24 5.75 8.24
CA ALA A 53 -7.02 5.43 8.96
C ALA A 53 -6.01 6.58 8.83
N ARG A 54 -5.28 6.82 9.90
CA ARG A 54 -4.14 7.75 9.87
C ARG A 54 -2.87 6.92 9.77
N GLU A 55 -2.20 7.03 8.63
CA GLU A 55 -0.99 6.26 8.33
C GLU A 55 0.22 7.18 8.43
N VAL A 56 1.07 6.89 9.41
CA VAL A 56 2.28 7.68 9.66
C VAL A 56 3.42 7.12 8.86
N LEU A 57 4.12 7.95 8.08
CA LEU A 57 5.29 7.54 7.34
C LEU A 57 6.44 7.26 8.32
N VAL A 58 6.98 6.04 8.27
CA VAL A 58 8.10 5.61 9.11
C VAL A 58 9.40 5.70 8.35
N ASP A 59 9.42 5.24 7.09
CA ASP A 59 10.62 5.23 6.27
C ASP A 59 10.23 5.29 4.78
N CYS A 60 11.06 5.95 3.99
CA CYS A 60 10.94 5.97 2.54
C CYS A 60 12.34 5.92 1.94
N ASP A 61 12.72 4.75 1.45
CA ASP A 61 14.08 4.45 0.98
C ASP A 61 14.06 4.29 -0.55
N ASP A 62 14.50 5.33 -1.26
CA ASP A 62 14.50 5.30 -2.72
C ASP A 62 15.49 4.29 -3.29
N ALA A 63 16.62 4.08 -2.61
CA ALA A 63 17.63 3.14 -3.09
C ALA A 63 17.13 1.69 -3.05
N ARG A 64 16.38 1.33 -2.00
CA ARG A 64 15.78 0.01 -1.87
C ARG A 64 14.36 -0.06 -2.40
N GLN A 65 13.79 1.08 -2.79
CA GLN A 65 12.40 1.20 -3.23
C GLN A 65 11.45 0.57 -2.21
N ARG A 66 11.59 1.01 -0.96
CA ARG A 66 10.84 0.47 0.17
C ARG A 66 10.27 1.60 1.01
N LEU A 67 8.98 1.51 1.31
CA LEU A 67 8.26 2.47 2.13
C LEU A 67 7.63 1.73 3.32
N VAL A 68 7.70 2.34 4.50
CA VAL A 68 7.11 1.78 5.71
C VAL A 68 6.18 2.82 6.33
N TYR A 69 4.98 2.38 6.71
CA TYR A 69 4.04 3.20 7.44
C TYR A 69 3.46 2.46 8.63
N ALA A 70 2.93 3.20 9.59
CA ALA A 70 2.34 2.64 10.79
C ALA A 70 0.97 3.26 11.05
N ILE A 71 0.09 2.50 11.68
CA ILE A 71 -1.22 2.98 12.12
C ILE A 71 -1.29 2.83 13.64
N ASN A 72 -1.66 3.93 14.31
CA ASN A 72 -1.89 3.95 15.75
C ASN A 72 -3.35 4.27 16.02
N ASN A 73 -4.08 3.35 16.61
CA ASN A 73 -5.43 3.60 17.09
C ASN A 73 -5.74 2.69 18.28
N GLU A 74 -6.89 2.90 18.91
CA GLU A 74 -7.26 2.19 20.13
C GLU A 74 -7.47 0.69 19.91
N ARG A 75 -7.80 0.27 18.69
CA ARG A 75 -8.10 -1.13 18.36
C ARG A 75 -6.85 -1.92 18.03
N LEU A 76 -5.76 -1.23 17.67
CA LEU A 76 -4.52 -1.85 17.21
C LEU A 76 -3.43 -1.65 18.26
N LYS A 77 -2.94 -2.74 18.81
CA LYS A 77 -1.78 -2.70 19.69
C LYS A 77 -0.50 -2.48 18.91
N HIS A 78 -0.48 -2.95 17.68
CA HIS A 78 0.63 -2.77 16.76
C HIS A 78 0.10 -2.85 15.33
N TYR A 79 0.57 -1.98 14.46
CA TYR A 79 0.34 -2.08 13.02
C TYR A 79 1.47 -1.35 12.32
N SER A 80 2.27 -2.10 11.58
CA SER A 80 3.24 -1.54 10.66
C SER A 80 3.16 -2.28 9.34
N ALA A 81 3.38 -1.57 8.24
CA ALA A 81 3.33 -2.16 6.92
C ALA A 81 4.54 -1.70 6.12
N SER A 82 5.14 -2.62 5.40
CA SER A 82 6.19 -2.31 4.44
C SER A 82 5.72 -2.62 3.03
N VAL A 83 6.06 -1.73 2.10
CA VAL A 83 5.80 -1.90 0.68
C VAL A 83 7.14 -1.79 -0.03
N GLN A 84 7.56 -2.85 -0.69
CA GLN A 84 8.82 -2.85 -1.42
C GLN A 84 8.58 -3.24 -2.88
N VAL A 85 9.21 -2.49 -3.79
CA VAL A 85 9.15 -2.76 -5.22
C VAL A 85 10.46 -3.40 -5.64
N ILE A 86 10.37 -4.58 -6.21
CA ILE A 86 11.54 -5.39 -6.62
C ILE A 86 11.45 -5.62 -8.12
N ALA A 87 12.47 -5.19 -8.85
CA ALA A 87 12.50 -5.38 -10.30
C ALA A 87 12.57 -6.85 -10.69
N GLU A 88 11.79 -7.23 -11.68
CA GLU A 88 11.81 -8.55 -12.30
C GLU A 88 12.10 -8.35 -13.79
N GLY A 89 13.31 -7.88 -14.10
CA GLY A 89 13.65 -7.42 -15.44
C GLY A 89 13.25 -5.95 -15.66
N GLU A 90 13.30 -5.49 -16.89
CA GLU A 90 13.09 -4.07 -17.22
C GLU A 90 11.63 -3.67 -17.29
N ALA A 91 10.74 -4.60 -17.59
CA ALA A 91 9.32 -4.30 -17.87
C ALA A 91 8.37 -4.74 -16.77
N ARG A 92 8.86 -5.43 -15.75
CA ARG A 92 8.03 -6.04 -14.72
C ARG A 92 8.63 -5.82 -13.35
N CYS A 93 7.79 -5.91 -12.34
CA CYS A 93 8.23 -5.85 -10.95
C CYS A 93 7.33 -6.66 -10.04
N ARG A 94 7.81 -6.86 -8.83
CA ARG A 94 7.08 -7.50 -7.75
C ARG A 94 6.88 -6.47 -6.66
N LEU A 95 5.63 -6.26 -6.25
CA LEU A 95 5.30 -5.41 -5.13
C LEU A 95 5.05 -6.32 -3.93
N VAL A 96 5.90 -6.22 -2.92
CA VAL A 96 5.81 -7.03 -1.71
C VAL A 96 5.26 -6.15 -0.60
N TRP A 97 4.06 -6.47 -0.14
CA TRP A 97 3.36 -5.72 0.89
C TRP A 97 3.16 -6.60 2.11
N ILE A 98 3.84 -6.26 3.20
CA ILE A 98 3.83 -7.04 4.44
C ILE A 98 3.23 -6.19 5.55
N ILE A 99 2.24 -6.74 6.24
CA ILE A 99 1.60 -6.10 7.39
C ILE A 99 1.87 -6.94 8.63
N ASP A 100 2.47 -6.32 9.64
CA ASP A 100 2.68 -6.91 10.96
C ASP A 100 1.74 -6.24 11.94
N MET A 101 0.88 -7.00 12.60
CA MET A 101 -0.19 -6.40 13.40
C MET A 101 -0.58 -7.23 14.61
N LEU A 102 -1.11 -6.52 15.61
CA LEU A 102 -1.75 -7.08 16.81
C LEU A 102 -3.01 -6.25 17.11
N PRO A 103 -4.08 -6.79 17.66
CA PRO A 103 -4.24 -8.20 18.04
C PRO A 103 -4.55 -9.09 16.83
N ASN A 104 -4.25 -10.39 16.98
CA ASN A 104 -4.44 -11.36 15.90
C ASN A 104 -5.91 -11.52 15.49
N GLU A 105 -6.85 -11.21 16.37
CA GLU A 105 -8.28 -11.32 16.07
C GLU A 105 -8.72 -10.42 14.91
N LEU A 106 -7.97 -9.33 14.63
CA LEU A 106 -8.29 -8.42 13.53
C LEU A 106 -7.66 -8.83 12.21
N ALA A 107 -6.81 -9.87 12.21
CA ALA A 107 -6.05 -10.24 11.00
C ALA A 107 -6.94 -10.67 9.85
N ALA A 108 -8.01 -11.43 10.11
CA ALA A 108 -8.91 -11.88 9.06
C ALA A 108 -9.61 -10.70 8.36
N TYR A 109 -10.05 -9.71 9.12
CA TYR A 109 -10.66 -8.51 8.58
C TYR A 109 -9.68 -7.73 7.70
N VAL A 110 -8.47 -7.50 8.21
CA VAL A 110 -7.43 -6.78 7.47
C VAL A 110 -7.03 -7.55 6.21
N GLN A 111 -6.91 -8.87 6.30
CA GLN A 111 -6.57 -9.69 5.14
C GLN A 111 -7.65 -9.60 4.05
N GLY A 112 -8.92 -9.55 4.42
CA GLY A 112 -10.02 -9.32 3.47
C GLY A 112 -9.89 -7.97 2.78
N GLN A 113 -9.53 -6.93 3.54
CA GLN A 113 -9.28 -5.60 2.96
C GLN A 113 -8.09 -5.60 2.01
N THR A 114 -7.01 -6.32 2.34
CA THR A 114 -5.85 -6.36 1.46
C THR A 114 -6.16 -7.03 0.12
N LYS A 115 -7.08 -7.99 0.09
CA LYS A 115 -7.52 -8.58 -1.20
C LYS A 115 -8.18 -7.55 -2.09
N ASP A 116 -9.02 -6.69 -1.52
CA ASP A 116 -9.67 -5.61 -2.28
C ASP A 116 -8.65 -4.57 -2.75
N ALA A 117 -7.66 -4.27 -1.91
CA ALA A 117 -6.58 -3.37 -2.26
C ALA A 117 -5.73 -3.92 -3.40
N VAL A 118 -5.38 -5.21 -3.36
CA VAL A 118 -4.62 -5.87 -4.43
C VAL A 118 -5.38 -5.80 -5.75
N ALA A 119 -6.68 -6.05 -5.74
CA ALA A 119 -7.51 -5.93 -6.94
C ALA A 119 -7.50 -4.49 -7.49
N ALA A 120 -7.56 -3.49 -6.61
CA ALA A 120 -7.48 -2.08 -7.01
C ALA A 120 -6.12 -1.73 -7.61
N ILE A 121 -5.04 -2.25 -7.04
CA ILE A 121 -3.69 -2.05 -7.56
C ILE A 121 -3.56 -2.65 -8.97
N HIS A 122 -4.09 -3.84 -9.20
CA HIS A 122 -4.08 -4.46 -10.53
C HIS A 122 -4.87 -3.65 -11.56
N ARG A 123 -5.90 -2.91 -11.14
CA ARG A 123 -6.63 -2.03 -12.04
C ARG A 123 -5.87 -0.77 -12.39
N ALA A 124 -5.13 -0.21 -11.42
CA ALA A 124 -4.41 1.05 -11.58
C ALA A 124 -3.05 0.87 -12.24
N VAL A 125 -2.37 -0.21 -11.89
CA VAL A 125 -1.05 -0.56 -12.41
C VAL A 125 -1.29 -1.80 -13.26
N PRO A 126 -1.72 -1.61 -14.49
CA PRO A 126 -2.13 -2.74 -15.27
C PRO A 126 -0.99 -3.65 -15.40
N ALA A 127 -1.38 -4.83 -15.23
CA ALA A 127 -0.64 -5.88 -15.77
C ALA A 127 -0.38 -5.39 -17.13
N ALA A 128 0.27 -4.36 -17.25
CA ALA A 128 0.69 -3.73 -18.36
C ALA A 128 0.30 -4.54 -19.49
N ALA A 129 -0.70 -4.50 -19.67
CA ALA A 129 -1.15 -5.06 -20.69
C ALA A 129 -0.29 -5.46 -21.67
N ALA A 130 0.12 -6.05 -21.66
CA ALA A 130 0.69 -6.44 -22.78
C ALA A 130 0.65 -6.30 -23.71
#